data_bc65b347286700ba8b418e397e4afbae
#
_entry.id   bc65b347286700ba8b418e397e4afbae
#
_cell.length_a   1.000
_cell.length_b   1.000
_cell.length_c   1.000
_cell.angle_alpha   90.00
_cell.angle_beta   90.00
_cell.angle_gamma   90.00
#
_symmetry.space_group_name_H-M   'P 1'
#
loop_
_entity.id
_entity.type
_entity.pdbx_description
1 polymer ?
#
loop_
_entity_poly.entity_id
_entity_poly.type
_entity_poly.pdbx_seq_one_letter_code
_entity_poly.pdbx_strand_id
1 'polypeptide(L)'
;DLRMSRGLGDVYKRQLPASLKVSSPGKNERTTVLELGEVLILRKKGLRTIEWDSFFPKSSAPYTTGQVRNPTAIIQAIQSARDGRTPLRFLITGTDLDMNVKMGVESFEYEERSGELGDFYYSIKLYEWRDYSAKRITLPAQKSEPAKAQEPTRAGQPASKPKTYTVKSGDCLWNIAKALYGNGADYTKIYNANKGTIGKNPNLIYPGQTFTIP
;
A
#
# COMPACT_ATOMS: atom_id res chain seq x y z
N ASP A 1 -18.05 -21.49 -20.45
CA ASP A 1 -18.08 -20.17 -21.10
C ASP A 1 -17.08 -19.22 -20.46
N LEU A 2 -16.19 -18.71 -21.26
CA LEU A 2 -15.24 -17.67 -20.84
C LEU A 2 -15.84 -16.30 -21.16
N ARG A 3 -16.03 -15.47 -20.13
CA ARG A 3 -16.60 -14.13 -20.27
C ARG A 3 -15.73 -13.07 -19.62
N MET A 4 -15.58 -11.94 -20.27
CA MET A 4 -15.03 -10.72 -19.70
C MET A 4 -16.11 -9.63 -19.74
N SER A 5 -16.43 -9.05 -18.60
CA SER A 5 -17.46 -8.03 -18.47
C SER A 5 -16.89 -6.74 -17.89
N ARG A 6 -17.29 -5.61 -18.44
CA ARG A 6 -16.97 -4.25 -17.98
C ARG A 6 -18.26 -3.50 -17.68
N GLY A 7 -18.93 -3.76 -16.57
CA GLY A 7 -20.03 -2.96 -16.05
C GLY A 7 -21.22 -2.58 -16.99
N LEU A 8 -21.01 -2.50 -18.30
CA LEU A 8 -21.97 -2.10 -19.32
C LEU A 8 -21.82 -2.96 -20.59
N GLY A 9 -22.08 -4.23 -20.45
CA GLY A 9 -22.09 -5.17 -21.57
C GLY A 9 -21.00 -6.22 -21.46
N ASP A 10 -21.40 -7.47 -21.58
CA ASP A 10 -20.50 -8.61 -21.52
C ASP A 10 -19.72 -8.72 -22.83
N VAL A 11 -18.40 -8.75 -22.77
CA VAL A 11 -17.56 -9.14 -23.88
C VAL A 11 -17.50 -10.65 -23.92
N TYR A 12 -18.35 -11.26 -24.72
CA TYR A 12 -18.35 -12.70 -24.91
C TYR A 12 -17.21 -13.11 -25.84
N LYS A 13 -16.41 -14.03 -25.38
CA LYS A 13 -15.42 -14.67 -26.22
C LYS A 13 -16.07 -15.82 -27.00
N ARG A 14 -15.79 -15.90 -28.29
CA ARG A 14 -16.44 -16.81 -29.21
C ARG A 14 -15.66 -18.05 -29.55
N GLN A 15 -14.35 -17.94 -29.39
CA GLN A 15 -13.43 -19.05 -29.47
C GLN A 15 -12.85 -19.30 -28.09
N LEU A 16 -13.10 -20.47 -27.54
CA LEU A 16 -12.42 -20.89 -26.32
C LEU A 16 -10.93 -21.08 -26.62
N PRO A 17 -10.02 -20.65 -25.74
CA PRO A 17 -8.61 -20.94 -25.92
C PRO A 17 -8.37 -22.43 -25.86
N ALA A 18 -7.38 -22.90 -26.62
CA ALA A 18 -6.95 -24.30 -26.54
C ALA A 18 -6.42 -24.65 -25.15
N SER A 19 -5.81 -23.70 -24.48
CA SER A 19 -5.34 -23.83 -23.10
C SER A 19 -5.49 -22.52 -22.34
N LEU A 20 -5.72 -22.61 -21.05
CA LEU A 20 -5.78 -21.48 -20.13
C LEU A 20 -4.82 -21.76 -18.97
N LYS A 21 -3.79 -20.92 -18.84
CA LYS A 21 -2.82 -21.07 -17.77
C LYS A 21 -3.16 -20.15 -16.61
N VAL A 22 -3.40 -20.73 -15.45
CA VAL A 22 -3.64 -20.02 -14.20
C VAL A 22 -2.44 -20.21 -13.29
N SER A 23 -1.82 -19.12 -12.85
CA SER A 23 -0.70 -19.12 -11.93
C SER A 23 -1.05 -18.39 -10.64
N SER A 24 -0.68 -18.96 -9.51
CA SER A 24 -0.87 -18.34 -8.18
C SER A 24 0.46 -18.39 -7.42
N PRO A 25 1.36 -17.42 -7.64
CA PRO A 25 2.69 -17.45 -7.04
C PRO A 25 2.62 -17.24 -5.53
N GLY A 26 3.45 -17.98 -4.79
CA GLY A 26 3.77 -17.69 -3.40
C GLY A 26 4.73 -16.50 -3.32
N LYS A 27 4.62 -15.68 -2.29
CA LYS A 27 5.56 -14.58 -1.98
C LYS A 27 6.40 -14.90 -0.74
N ASN A 28 6.69 -16.20 -0.56
CA ASN A 28 7.51 -16.66 0.55
C ASN A 28 8.93 -16.10 0.45
N GLU A 29 9.55 -15.89 1.58
CA GLU A 29 10.91 -15.36 1.69
C GLU A 29 11.78 -16.39 2.41
N ARG A 30 12.98 -16.60 1.92
CA ARG A 30 14.01 -17.42 2.56
C ARG A 30 15.00 -16.51 3.25
N THR A 31 15.33 -16.82 4.48
CA THR A 31 16.36 -16.12 5.24
C THR A 31 17.17 -17.10 6.06
N THR A 32 18.42 -16.75 6.32
CA THR A 32 19.31 -17.56 7.17
C THR A 32 19.35 -16.95 8.56
N VAL A 33 19.04 -17.75 9.55
CA VAL A 33 19.12 -17.37 10.97
C VAL A 33 20.34 -18.06 11.57
N LEU A 34 21.15 -17.32 12.32
CA LEU A 34 22.29 -17.84 13.05
C LEU A 34 21.84 -18.99 13.96
N GLU A 35 22.58 -20.08 13.97
CA GLU A 35 22.36 -21.33 14.73
C GLU A 35 21.15 -22.17 14.26
N LEU A 36 20.17 -21.61 13.55
CA LEU A 36 18.99 -22.34 13.06
C LEU A 36 19.12 -22.76 11.60
N GLY A 37 19.96 -22.08 10.82
CA GLY A 37 20.12 -22.31 9.39
C GLY A 37 19.10 -21.56 8.53
N GLU A 38 18.79 -22.10 7.35
CA GLU A 38 17.85 -21.51 6.41
C GLU A 38 16.40 -21.76 6.86
N VAL A 39 15.61 -20.68 6.97
CA VAL A 39 14.19 -20.72 7.32
C VAL A 39 13.34 -20.12 6.19
N LEU A 40 12.16 -20.70 5.98
CA LEU A 40 11.17 -20.21 5.03
C LEU A 40 10.08 -19.43 5.75
N ILE A 41 10.01 -18.14 5.48
CA ILE A 41 8.94 -17.27 5.99
C ILE A 41 7.76 -17.36 5.03
N LEU A 42 6.65 -17.93 5.48
CA LEU A 42 5.43 -18.02 4.69
C LEU A 42 4.73 -16.66 4.65
N ARG A 43 4.56 -16.12 3.46
CA ARG A 43 3.86 -14.86 3.21
C ARG A 43 2.54 -15.09 2.47
N LYS A 44 1.67 -14.09 2.46
CA LYS A 44 0.45 -14.13 1.68
C LYS A 44 0.76 -14.36 0.20
N LYS A 45 -0.11 -15.11 -0.49
CA LYS A 45 -0.01 -15.35 -1.94
C LYS A 45 0.06 -14.05 -2.73
N GLY A 46 0.81 -14.05 -3.82
CA GLY A 46 0.84 -12.99 -4.81
C GLY A 46 -0.49 -12.84 -5.55
N LEU A 47 -0.51 -11.95 -6.52
CA LEU A 47 -1.65 -11.80 -7.42
C LEU A 47 -1.73 -13.02 -8.34
N ARG A 48 -2.92 -13.52 -8.54
CA ARG A 48 -3.18 -14.58 -9.51
C ARG A 48 -2.98 -14.03 -10.91
N THR A 49 -2.37 -14.82 -11.78
CA THR A 49 -2.13 -14.48 -13.19
C THR A 49 -2.90 -15.47 -14.05
N ILE A 50 -3.54 -14.97 -15.09
CA ILE A 50 -4.21 -15.78 -16.10
C ILE A 50 -3.66 -15.36 -17.46
N GLU A 51 -3.23 -16.33 -18.24
CA GLU A 51 -2.70 -16.10 -19.60
C GLU A 51 -3.21 -17.14 -20.56
N TRP A 52 -3.49 -16.72 -21.79
CA TRP A 52 -3.88 -17.59 -22.89
C TRP A 52 -3.68 -16.93 -24.23
N ASP A 53 -3.64 -17.76 -25.27
CA ASP A 53 -3.60 -17.37 -26.67
C ASP A 53 -4.88 -17.84 -27.37
N SER A 54 -5.37 -17.05 -28.32
CA SER A 54 -6.53 -17.40 -29.14
C SER A 54 -6.67 -16.44 -30.33
N PHE A 55 -7.77 -16.49 -31.05
CA PHE A 55 -8.04 -15.55 -32.11
C PHE A 55 -9.49 -15.08 -32.12
N PHE A 56 -9.74 -13.95 -32.77
CA PHE A 56 -11.06 -13.40 -33.04
C PHE A 56 -11.38 -13.60 -34.51
N PRO A 57 -12.33 -14.49 -34.88
CA PRO A 57 -12.69 -14.72 -36.24
C PRO A 57 -13.49 -13.53 -36.82
N LYS A 58 -13.23 -13.18 -38.06
CA LYS A 58 -14.01 -12.19 -38.83
C LYS A 58 -15.42 -12.65 -39.13
N SER A 59 -15.58 -13.92 -39.49
CA SER A 59 -16.84 -14.52 -39.90
C SER A 59 -17.25 -15.67 -39.00
N SER A 60 -18.54 -16.06 -39.07
CA SER A 60 -19.04 -17.22 -38.36
C SER A 60 -18.49 -18.51 -38.96
N ALA A 61 -17.97 -19.40 -38.13
CA ALA A 61 -17.43 -20.69 -38.49
C ALA A 61 -18.04 -21.78 -37.56
N PRO A 62 -17.96 -23.06 -37.91
CA PRO A 62 -18.53 -24.14 -37.07
C PRO A 62 -18.01 -24.18 -35.63
N TYR A 63 -16.83 -23.64 -35.40
CA TYR A 63 -16.20 -23.55 -34.06
C TYR A 63 -16.55 -22.26 -33.31
N THR A 64 -17.34 -21.34 -33.90
CA THR A 64 -17.77 -20.12 -33.20
C THR A 64 -19.07 -20.35 -32.45
N THR A 65 -19.08 -20.00 -31.17
CA THR A 65 -20.25 -20.01 -30.32
C THR A 65 -20.89 -18.62 -30.23
N GLY A 66 -22.15 -18.46 -30.70
CA GLY A 66 -22.88 -17.19 -30.62
C GLY A 66 -22.66 -16.24 -31.82
N GLN A 67 -23.17 -15.00 -31.72
CA GLN A 67 -23.13 -14.03 -32.81
C GLN A 67 -21.70 -13.45 -32.98
N VAL A 68 -21.17 -13.32 -34.21
CA VAL A 68 -19.86 -12.74 -34.50
C VAL A 68 -19.91 -11.23 -34.31
N ARG A 69 -19.13 -10.68 -33.37
CA ARG A 69 -18.91 -9.24 -33.23
C ARG A 69 -17.65 -8.85 -34.04
N ASN A 70 -17.58 -7.62 -34.39
CA ASN A 70 -16.39 -7.10 -35.06
C ASN A 70 -15.15 -7.29 -34.12
N PRO A 71 -14.10 -8.02 -34.58
CA PRO A 71 -12.87 -8.20 -33.81
C PRO A 71 -12.24 -6.91 -33.34
N THR A 72 -12.23 -5.90 -34.20
CA THR A 72 -11.67 -4.57 -33.88
C THR A 72 -12.37 -3.91 -32.70
N ALA A 73 -13.70 -4.06 -32.58
CA ALA A 73 -14.43 -3.52 -31.44
C ALA A 73 -14.08 -4.23 -30.12
N ILE A 74 -13.78 -5.53 -30.17
CA ILE A 74 -13.33 -6.29 -28.99
C ILE A 74 -11.92 -5.84 -28.58
N ILE A 75 -11.02 -5.71 -29.55
CA ILE A 75 -9.65 -5.21 -29.33
C ILE A 75 -9.68 -3.81 -28.68
N GLN A 76 -10.47 -2.89 -29.25
CA GLN A 76 -10.65 -1.54 -28.69
C GLN A 76 -11.22 -1.56 -27.27
N ALA A 77 -12.17 -2.46 -26.98
CA ALA A 77 -12.73 -2.57 -25.64
C ALA A 77 -11.68 -3.04 -24.61
N ILE A 78 -10.85 -4.02 -24.98
CA ILE A 78 -9.76 -4.50 -24.12
C ILE A 78 -8.70 -3.40 -23.89
N GLN A 79 -8.29 -2.72 -24.97
CA GLN A 79 -7.35 -1.61 -24.87
C GLN A 79 -7.90 -0.47 -24.01
N SER A 80 -9.16 -0.09 -24.23
CA SER A 80 -9.82 0.94 -23.41
C SER A 80 -9.92 0.58 -21.94
N ALA A 81 -10.10 -0.70 -21.63
CA ALA A 81 -10.09 -1.17 -20.23
C ALA A 81 -8.70 -1.07 -19.61
N ARG A 82 -7.65 -1.45 -20.35
CA ARG A 82 -6.26 -1.32 -19.93
C ARG A 82 -5.90 0.15 -19.70
N ASP A 83 -6.11 1.00 -20.70
CA ASP A 83 -5.70 2.40 -20.69
C ASP A 83 -6.54 3.22 -19.69
N GLY A 84 -7.81 2.90 -19.54
CA GLY A 84 -8.71 3.48 -18.54
C GLY A 84 -8.51 2.94 -17.12
N ARG A 85 -7.52 2.08 -16.89
CA ARG A 85 -7.21 1.46 -15.58
C ARG A 85 -8.42 0.85 -14.90
N THR A 86 -9.34 0.30 -15.70
CA THR A 86 -10.59 -0.26 -15.21
C THR A 86 -10.48 -1.79 -15.16
N PRO A 87 -10.70 -2.41 -13.99
CA PRO A 87 -10.64 -3.86 -13.91
C PRO A 87 -11.77 -4.51 -14.71
N LEU A 88 -11.43 -5.58 -15.42
CA LEU A 88 -12.38 -6.44 -16.11
C LEU A 88 -12.89 -7.53 -15.15
N ARG A 89 -14.15 -7.88 -15.29
CA ARG A 89 -14.69 -9.05 -14.61
C ARG A 89 -14.44 -10.29 -15.48
N PHE A 90 -13.58 -11.17 -14.98
CA PHE A 90 -13.25 -12.43 -15.63
C PHE A 90 -14.09 -13.55 -15.04
N LEU A 91 -14.81 -14.25 -15.90
CA LEU A 91 -15.73 -15.30 -15.51
C LEU A 91 -15.45 -16.57 -16.32
N ILE A 92 -15.26 -17.68 -15.63
CA ILE A 92 -15.29 -19.03 -16.20
C ILE A 92 -16.43 -19.78 -15.54
N THR A 93 -17.29 -20.39 -16.34
CA THR A 93 -18.43 -21.19 -15.88
C THR A 93 -18.52 -22.50 -16.65
N GLY A 94 -19.06 -23.54 -16.02
CA GLY A 94 -19.27 -24.83 -16.65
C GLY A 94 -18.03 -25.71 -16.75
N THR A 95 -17.04 -25.45 -15.94
CA THR A 95 -15.85 -26.29 -15.76
C THR A 95 -15.56 -26.43 -14.27
N ASP A 96 -14.76 -27.43 -13.88
CA ASP A 96 -14.33 -27.59 -12.49
C ASP A 96 -13.51 -26.39 -11.97
N LEU A 97 -13.14 -25.47 -12.85
CA LEU A 97 -12.36 -24.27 -12.59
C LEU A 97 -13.22 -23.01 -12.50
N ASP A 98 -14.43 -23.13 -11.95
CA ASP A 98 -15.32 -21.98 -11.81
C ASP A 98 -14.61 -20.78 -11.17
N MET A 99 -14.50 -19.70 -11.93
CA MET A 99 -13.84 -18.46 -11.48
C MET A 99 -14.69 -17.24 -11.80
N ASN A 100 -14.77 -16.34 -10.81
CA ASN A 100 -15.41 -15.05 -10.95
C ASN A 100 -14.55 -14.02 -10.21
N VAL A 101 -13.63 -13.39 -10.92
CA VAL A 101 -12.62 -12.51 -10.34
C VAL A 101 -12.48 -11.22 -11.15
N LYS A 102 -12.13 -10.14 -10.45
CA LYS A 102 -11.74 -8.90 -11.12
C LYS A 102 -10.28 -9.01 -11.54
N MET A 103 -9.97 -8.65 -12.78
CA MET A 103 -8.65 -8.76 -13.38
C MET A 103 -8.27 -7.45 -14.05
N GLY A 104 -7.01 -7.07 -13.96
CA GLY A 104 -6.42 -5.99 -14.74
C GLY A 104 -5.70 -6.57 -15.95
N VAL A 105 -5.74 -5.88 -17.08
CA VAL A 105 -4.99 -6.25 -18.28
C VAL A 105 -3.54 -5.82 -18.11
N GLU A 106 -2.63 -6.78 -18.08
CA GLU A 106 -1.19 -6.54 -18.00
C GLU A 106 -0.59 -6.37 -19.40
N SER A 107 -0.79 -7.39 -20.25
CA SER A 107 -0.39 -7.32 -21.66
C SER A 107 -1.51 -7.84 -22.55
N PHE A 108 -1.61 -7.23 -23.71
CA PHE A 108 -2.51 -7.63 -24.76
C PHE A 108 -1.83 -7.35 -26.10
N GLU A 109 -1.46 -8.41 -26.77
CA GLU A 109 -0.79 -8.40 -28.06
C GLU A 109 -1.72 -9.03 -29.09
N TYR A 110 -1.71 -8.52 -30.31
CA TYR A 110 -2.53 -9.07 -31.38
C TYR A 110 -1.87 -8.85 -32.73
N GLU A 111 -2.09 -9.77 -33.65
CA GLU A 111 -1.57 -9.75 -35.00
C GLU A 111 -2.62 -10.23 -36.01
N GLU A 112 -2.52 -9.77 -37.22
CA GLU A 112 -3.25 -10.30 -38.37
C GLU A 112 -2.27 -11.10 -39.22
N ARG A 113 -2.64 -12.30 -39.65
CA ARG A 113 -1.77 -13.18 -40.42
C ARG A 113 -2.08 -13.10 -41.89
N SER A 114 -1.04 -13.12 -42.70
CA SER A 114 -1.16 -13.16 -44.19
C SER A 114 -1.90 -14.43 -44.60
N GLY A 115 -2.95 -14.26 -45.42
CA GLY A 115 -3.80 -15.35 -45.88
C GLY A 115 -5.11 -15.54 -45.06
N GLU A 116 -5.22 -14.94 -43.90
CA GLU A 116 -6.39 -15.01 -43.03
C GLU A 116 -6.90 -13.60 -42.68
N LEU A 117 -7.17 -12.82 -43.75
CA LEU A 117 -7.53 -11.41 -43.62
C LEU A 117 -8.80 -11.18 -42.79
N GLY A 118 -8.61 -10.47 -41.69
CA GLY A 118 -9.66 -10.10 -40.74
C GLY A 118 -9.79 -11.00 -39.52
N ASP A 119 -9.02 -12.08 -39.43
CA ASP A 119 -8.86 -12.88 -38.22
C ASP A 119 -7.69 -12.31 -37.42
N PHE A 120 -7.93 -11.97 -36.17
CA PHE A 120 -6.92 -11.42 -35.27
C PHE A 120 -6.49 -12.45 -34.23
N TYR A 121 -5.27 -12.90 -34.33
CA TYR A 121 -4.62 -13.71 -33.32
C TYR A 121 -4.18 -12.85 -32.16
N TYR A 122 -4.36 -13.29 -30.92
CA TYR A 122 -3.98 -12.50 -29.78
C TYR A 122 -3.46 -13.35 -28.61
N SER A 123 -2.59 -12.74 -27.85
CA SER A 123 -2.13 -13.18 -26.54
C SER A 123 -2.55 -12.19 -25.48
N ILE A 124 -3.06 -12.67 -24.37
CA ILE A 124 -3.49 -11.83 -23.27
C ILE A 124 -3.01 -12.37 -21.93
N LYS A 125 -2.53 -11.46 -21.09
CA LYS A 125 -2.13 -11.74 -19.73
C LYS A 125 -2.86 -10.81 -18.77
N LEU A 126 -3.49 -11.40 -17.78
CA LEU A 126 -4.29 -10.70 -16.78
C LEU A 126 -3.71 -10.94 -15.39
N TYR A 127 -3.73 -9.91 -14.54
CA TYR A 127 -3.46 -10.03 -13.12
C TYR A 127 -4.72 -9.83 -12.29
N GLU A 128 -4.84 -10.61 -11.21
CA GLU A 128 -5.89 -10.42 -10.22
C GLU A 128 -5.87 -8.99 -9.67
N TRP A 129 -7.00 -8.31 -9.82
CA TRP A 129 -7.17 -6.99 -9.23
C TRP A 129 -7.82 -7.10 -7.86
N ARG A 130 -7.23 -6.44 -6.87
CA ARG A 130 -7.79 -6.37 -5.52
C ARG A 130 -8.13 -4.94 -5.19
N ASP A 131 -9.32 -4.74 -4.66
CA ASP A 131 -9.71 -3.44 -4.11
C ASP A 131 -8.71 -3.04 -3.02
N TYR A 132 -8.02 -1.95 -3.24
CA TYR A 132 -7.16 -1.34 -2.24
C TYR A 132 -7.72 0.04 -1.91
N SER A 133 -8.27 0.19 -0.73
CA SER A 133 -8.56 1.49 -0.13
C SER A 133 -7.61 1.69 1.04
N ALA A 134 -7.08 2.90 1.17
CA ALA A 134 -6.34 3.26 2.36
C ALA A 134 -7.28 3.09 3.57
N LYS A 135 -7.08 2.02 4.34
CA LYS A 135 -7.83 1.80 5.57
C LYS A 135 -7.36 2.85 6.56
N ARG A 136 -8.20 3.83 6.86
CA ARG A 136 -7.93 4.78 7.94
C ARG A 136 -7.85 3.96 9.24
N ILE A 137 -6.66 3.73 9.71
CA ILE A 137 -6.46 3.14 11.03
C ILE A 137 -6.72 4.28 12.00
N THR A 138 -7.91 4.31 12.60
CA THR A 138 -8.14 5.07 13.81
C THR A 138 -7.35 4.33 14.88
N LEU A 139 -6.16 4.84 15.22
CA LEU A 139 -5.46 4.35 16.39
C LEU A 139 -6.45 4.51 17.55
N PRO A 140 -6.78 3.44 18.30
CA PRO A 140 -7.53 3.61 19.52
C PRO A 140 -6.77 4.67 20.32
N ALA A 141 -7.50 5.73 20.74
CA ALA A 141 -6.93 6.69 21.68
C ALA A 141 -6.23 5.85 22.76
N GLN A 142 -4.91 6.02 22.84
CA GLN A 142 -4.13 5.33 23.85
C GLN A 142 -4.83 5.72 25.16
N LYS A 143 -5.58 4.78 25.73
CA LYS A 143 -6.07 4.94 27.10
C LYS A 143 -4.79 5.25 27.86
N SER A 144 -4.61 6.49 28.22
CA SER A 144 -3.64 6.83 29.26
C SER A 144 -3.96 5.88 30.38
N GLU A 145 -3.10 4.91 30.63
CA GLU A 145 -3.19 4.15 31.87
C GLU A 145 -3.36 5.21 32.96
N PRO A 146 -4.36 5.05 33.83
CA PRO A 146 -4.49 5.95 34.96
C PRO A 146 -3.13 5.88 35.66
N ALA A 147 -2.42 7.01 35.63
CA ALA A 147 -1.20 7.16 36.41
C ALA A 147 -1.50 6.54 37.76
N LYS A 148 -0.74 5.50 38.16
CA LYS A 148 -0.81 4.95 39.50
C LYS A 148 -0.88 6.14 40.42
N ALA A 149 -1.99 6.23 41.14
CA ALA A 149 -2.19 7.26 42.12
C ALA A 149 -0.95 7.24 43.05
N GLN A 150 -0.08 8.21 42.85
CA GLN A 150 0.92 8.53 43.86
C GLN A 150 0.10 9.00 45.04
N GLU A 151 0.30 8.37 46.18
CA GLU A 151 -0.28 8.72 47.47
C GLU A 151 -0.21 10.24 47.65
N PRO A 152 -1.22 10.85 48.30
CA PRO A 152 -1.28 12.29 48.50
C PRO A 152 -0.10 12.73 49.34
N THR A 153 0.88 13.35 48.71
CA THR A 153 1.97 14.01 49.43
C THR A 153 1.38 15.24 50.07
N ARG A 154 1.35 15.17 51.40
CA ARG A 154 1.05 16.14 52.42
C ARG A 154 1.22 17.61 51.97
N ALA A 155 0.15 18.37 52.10
CA ALA A 155 0.15 19.82 51.99
C ALA A 155 1.20 20.44 52.93
N GLY A 156 2.00 21.33 52.39
CA GLY A 156 2.86 22.22 53.19
C GLY A 156 4.32 22.16 52.83
N GLN A 157 4.71 22.79 51.71
CA GLN A 157 6.08 23.23 51.58
C GLN A 157 6.10 24.61 50.92
N PRO A 158 6.84 25.58 51.51
CA PRO A 158 6.92 26.95 51.06
C PRO A 158 7.61 27.00 49.67
N ALA A 159 7.28 28.02 48.85
CA ALA A 159 7.84 28.26 47.54
C ALA A 159 9.36 28.07 47.51
N SER A 160 9.80 27.05 46.81
CA SER A 160 11.23 26.78 46.67
C SER A 160 11.87 27.90 45.82
N LYS A 161 13.00 28.41 46.32
CA LYS A 161 13.88 29.38 45.61
C LYS A 161 14.13 28.88 44.17
N PRO A 162 14.17 29.76 43.17
CA PRO A 162 14.39 29.37 41.79
C PRO A 162 15.68 28.56 41.67
N LYS A 163 15.57 27.35 41.11
CA LYS A 163 16.73 26.50 40.85
C LYS A 163 17.51 27.06 39.67
N THR A 164 18.82 27.09 39.79
CA THR A 164 19.70 27.51 38.69
C THR A 164 20.31 26.27 38.04
N TYR A 165 20.50 26.34 36.71
CA TYR A 165 21.20 25.31 35.94
C TYR A 165 22.34 25.92 35.13
N THR A 166 23.54 25.36 35.23
CA THR A 166 24.68 25.78 34.43
C THR A 166 24.83 24.91 33.19
N VAL A 167 24.82 25.52 32.02
CA VAL A 167 24.90 24.86 30.72
C VAL A 167 26.24 24.13 30.58
N LYS A 168 26.17 22.85 30.20
CA LYS A 168 27.33 22.02 29.90
C LYS A 168 27.56 21.91 28.39
N SER A 169 28.75 21.48 28.01
CA SER A 169 29.08 21.23 26.60
C SER A 169 28.13 20.15 26.02
N GLY A 170 27.49 20.47 24.90
CA GLY A 170 26.51 19.58 24.24
C GLY A 170 25.07 19.76 24.68
N ASP A 171 24.77 20.66 25.63
CA ASP A 171 23.42 20.95 26.05
C ASP A 171 22.63 21.75 25.01
N CYS A 172 21.33 21.52 24.96
CA CYS A 172 20.38 22.41 24.33
C CYS A 172 19.16 22.62 25.24
N LEU A 173 18.43 23.70 25.07
CA LEU A 173 17.29 24.04 25.94
C LEU A 173 16.24 22.91 25.99
N TRP A 174 16.05 22.18 24.88
CA TRP A 174 15.16 21.03 24.81
C TRP A 174 15.60 19.90 25.77
N ASN A 175 16.88 19.54 25.73
CA ASN A 175 17.42 18.48 26.60
C ASN A 175 17.40 18.87 28.07
N ILE A 176 17.73 20.16 28.36
CA ILE A 176 17.64 20.70 29.71
C ILE A 176 16.19 20.67 30.23
N ALA A 177 15.23 21.11 29.41
CA ALA A 177 13.81 21.06 29.77
C ALA A 177 13.32 19.63 29.96
N LYS A 178 13.73 18.70 29.09
CA LYS A 178 13.37 17.28 29.21
C LYS A 178 13.91 16.65 30.50
N ALA A 179 15.14 17.02 30.88
CA ALA A 179 15.75 16.50 32.11
C ALA A 179 15.11 17.09 33.38
N LEU A 180 14.69 18.35 33.36
CA LEU A 180 14.20 19.05 34.55
C LEU A 180 12.67 18.99 34.72
N TYR A 181 11.93 19.00 33.60
CA TYR A 181 10.46 19.00 33.59
C TYR A 181 9.86 17.71 33.08
N GLY A 182 10.68 16.79 32.53
CA GLY A 182 10.21 15.57 31.89
C GLY A 182 9.70 15.75 30.44
N ASN A 183 9.53 16.99 29.99
CA ASN A 183 9.05 17.31 28.67
C ASN A 183 9.94 18.37 28.00
N GLY A 184 10.56 18.02 26.85
CA GLY A 184 11.43 18.93 26.13
C GLY A 184 10.71 20.16 25.54
N ALA A 185 9.40 20.08 25.24
CA ALA A 185 8.62 21.19 24.74
C ALA A 185 8.50 22.37 25.74
N ASP A 186 8.74 22.10 27.02
CA ASP A 186 8.76 23.12 28.09
C ASP A 186 10.02 24.02 28.07
N TYR A 187 10.92 23.84 27.09
CA TYR A 187 12.09 24.70 26.91
C TYR A 187 11.72 26.18 26.80
N THR A 188 10.53 26.48 26.34
CA THR A 188 10.01 27.85 26.22
C THR A 188 9.91 28.56 27.58
N LYS A 189 9.66 27.83 28.66
CA LYS A 189 9.63 28.36 30.04
C LYS A 189 11.05 28.85 30.44
N ILE A 190 12.05 28.00 30.21
CA ILE A 190 13.46 28.34 30.50
C ILE A 190 13.90 29.51 29.62
N TYR A 191 13.58 29.48 28.34
CA TYR A 191 13.93 30.57 27.42
C TYR A 191 13.32 31.89 27.86
N ASN A 192 12.03 31.93 28.18
CA ASN A 192 11.32 33.14 28.58
C ASN A 192 11.88 33.73 29.88
N ALA A 193 12.28 32.91 30.85
CA ALA A 193 12.86 33.34 32.08
C ALA A 193 14.32 33.86 31.92
N ASN A 194 14.99 33.51 30.80
CA ASN A 194 16.40 33.79 30.58
C ASN A 194 16.68 34.55 29.26
N LYS A 195 15.68 35.22 28.69
CA LYS A 195 15.82 35.97 27.40
C LYS A 195 17.01 36.95 27.41
N GLY A 196 17.28 37.58 28.54
CA GLY A 196 18.39 38.53 28.69
C GLY A 196 19.76 37.84 28.54
N THR A 197 19.90 36.62 28.98
CA THR A 197 21.16 35.85 28.93
C THR A 197 21.30 35.08 27.61
N ILE A 198 20.19 34.57 27.04
CA ILE A 198 20.19 33.76 25.81
C ILE A 198 20.16 34.65 24.56
N GLY A 199 19.45 35.77 24.61
CA GLY A 199 19.26 36.65 23.47
C GLY A 199 18.07 36.22 22.60
N LYS A 200 18.09 36.66 21.33
CA LYS A 200 16.94 36.48 20.40
C LYS A 200 16.76 35.04 19.86
N ASN A 201 17.83 34.24 19.92
CA ASN A 201 17.78 32.88 19.33
C ASN A 201 17.89 31.83 20.45
N PRO A 202 16.80 31.06 20.71
CA PRO A 202 16.79 30.03 21.76
C PRO A 202 17.72 28.84 21.49
N ASN A 203 18.20 28.69 20.26
CA ASN A 203 19.11 27.60 19.91
C ASN A 203 20.58 27.95 20.15
N LEU A 204 20.86 29.19 20.51
CA LEU A 204 22.23 29.68 20.69
C LEU A 204 22.52 29.83 22.18
N ILE A 205 22.95 28.76 22.81
CA ILE A 205 23.40 28.72 24.21
C ILE A 205 24.84 28.23 24.28
N TYR A 206 25.59 28.70 25.25
CA TYR A 206 27.00 28.39 25.41
C TYR A 206 27.28 27.73 26.76
N PRO A 207 28.23 26.78 26.81
CA PRO A 207 28.69 26.20 28.06
C PRO A 207 29.15 27.29 29.06
N GLY A 208 28.78 27.12 30.32
CA GLY A 208 29.07 28.08 31.38
C GLY A 208 27.99 29.14 31.64
N GLN A 209 27.00 29.29 30.76
CA GLN A 209 25.84 30.14 31.03
C GLN A 209 25.00 29.57 32.17
N THR A 210 24.51 30.41 33.07
CA THR A 210 23.63 29.98 34.18
C THR A 210 22.22 30.48 33.91
N PHE A 211 21.29 29.53 33.87
CA PHE A 211 19.85 29.78 33.63
C PHE A 211 19.04 29.66 34.91
N THR A 212 18.13 30.56 35.11
CA THR A 212 17.10 30.45 36.13
C THR A 212 16.01 29.49 35.65
N ILE A 213 15.69 28.48 36.43
CA ILE A 213 14.67 27.47 36.13
C ILE A 213 13.42 27.82 36.93
N PRO A 214 12.37 28.30 36.24
CA PRO A 214 11.10 28.69 36.88
C PRO A 214 10.28 27.50 37.39
#